data_711a3e479f5f454f70c3fa495edd6baf
#
_entry.id   711a3e479f5f454f70c3fa495edd6baf
#
_cell.length_a   1.000
_cell.length_b   1.000
_cell.length_c   1.000
_cell.angle_alpha   90.00
_cell.angle_beta   90.00
_cell.angle_gamma   90.00
#
_symmetry.space_group_name_H-M   'P 1'
#
loop_
_entity.id
_entity.type
_entity.pdbx_description
1 polymer ?
#
loop_
_entity_poly.entity_id
_entity_poly.type
_entity_poly.pdbx_seq_one_letter_code
_entity_poly.pdbx_strand_id
1 'polypeptide(L)'
;MRDQTFGVEIEMNNITRQKAAEVAAEFFGDPSNFTFTGGNYNTWTARDTQGRAWNFMYDGSIAGPWDEHCEMVTPILHYDDIETLQELVRRLRRAGAKSDAGRGCGVHIHIGAQGHTPQSIRNLTNIMAAHESLLVDAIKVDDSRLGQYCRPVDPRFLQELNKKKPQTMTELADIWYRSQHCECGRNNHYNDSRYHMLNLHATFTKGTIEFRLFQFDRPGHVYKGGLHAGKLKAYIQFCLAISAFAKSVTKASPKAQQTDNPKFAMRTWLVRMGMVGDEFATAREMLTRNLAGDAAWRHGRVA
;
A
#
# COMPACT_ATOMS: atom_id res chain seq x y z
N MET A 1 16.10 4.26 3.68
CA MET A 1 14.70 3.82 3.88
C MET A 1 13.93 4.81 4.77
N ARG A 2 14.47 5.20 5.94
CA ARG A 2 13.79 6.10 6.90
C ARG A 2 13.70 7.56 6.47
N ASP A 3 14.44 7.94 5.48
CA ASP A 3 14.51 9.28 4.86
C ASP A 3 13.41 9.55 3.83
N GLN A 4 12.59 8.55 3.53
CA GLN A 4 11.50 8.65 2.58
C GLN A 4 10.21 9.12 3.27
N THR A 5 9.39 9.85 2.53
CA THR A 5 8.04 10.19 2.94
C THR A 5 7.03 9.13 2.48
N PHE A 6 5.93 9.03 3.19
CA PHE A 6 4.81 8.18 2.79
C PHE A 6 3.45 8.83 3.09
N GLY A 7 2.42 8.33 2.47
CA GLY A 7 1.01 8.59 2.77
C GLY A 7 0.22 7.29 2.75
N VAL A 8 -0.92 7.27 3.42
CA VAL A 8 -1.78 6.08 3.50
C VAL A 8 -3.23 6.48 3.26
N GLU A 9 -3.91 5.70 2.44
CA GLU A 9 -5.35 5.71 2.29
C GLU A 9 -5.89 4.41 2.91
N ILE A 10 -6.85 4.51 3.84
CA ILE A 10 -7.49 3.35 4.49
C ILE A 10 -8.99 3.46 4.30
N GLU A 11 -9.54 2.56 3.50
CA GLU A 11 -10.97 2.43 3.32
C GLU A 11 -11.58 1.68 4.51
N MET A 12 -12.70 2.18 5.04
CA MET A 12 -13.40 1.61 6.19
C MET A 12 -14.90 1.91 6.13
N ASN A 13 -15.67 1.11 6.81
CA ASN A 13 -17.10 1.37 7.04
C ASN A 13 -17.48 1.19 8.51
N ASN A 14 -18.79 1.20 8.82
CA ASN A 14 -19.35 1.10 10.17
C ASN A 14 -18.90 2.26 11.08
N ILE A 15 -18.48 3.35 10.47
CA ILE A 15 -18.17 4.63 11.10
C ILE A 15 -18.45 5.75 10.09
N THR A 16 -19.06 6.85 10.54
CA THR A 16 -19.25 8.01 9.66
C THR A 16 -17.95 8.80 9.53
N ARG A 17 -17.78 9.52 8.42
CA ARG A 17 -16.64 10.42 8.21
C ARG A 17 -16.48 11.45 9.32
N GLN A 18 -17.60 12.02 9.79
CA GLN A 18 -17.62 12.96 10.91
C GLN A 18 -17.10 12.30 12.20
N LYS A 19 -17.61 11.11 12.54
CA LYS A 19 -17.18 10.39 13.75
C LYS A 19 -15.72 10.00 13.69
N ALA A 20 -15.22 9.60 12.52
CA ALA A 20 -13.82 9.27 12.33
C ALA A 20 -12.91 10.52 12.52
N ALA A 21 -13.34 11.68 12.01
CA ALA A 21 -12.63 12.94 12.22
C ALA A 21 -12.64 13.41 13.68
N GLU A 22 -13.76 13.26 14.38
CA GLU A 22 -13.88 13.51 15.81
C GLU A 22 -12.91 12.65 16.63
N VAL A 23 -12.85 11.33 16.36
CA VAL A 23 -11.91 10.40 17.02
C VAL A 23 -10.46 10.82 16.78
N ALA A 24 -10.14 11.28 15.57
CA ALA A 24 -8.81 11.76 15.24
C ALA A 24 -8.47 13.07 15.99
N ALA A 25 -9.39 14.03 16.02
CA ALA A 25 -9.22 15.30 16.74
C ALA A 25 -9.02 15.07 18.24
N GLU A 26 -9.83 14.20 18.85
CA GLU A 26 -9.67 13.78 20.24
C GLU A 26 -8.28 13.16 20.49
N PHE A 27 -7.85 12.30 19.57
CA PHE A 27 -6.51 11.67 19.65
C PHE A 27 -5.38 12.69 19.58
N PHE A 28 -5.50 13.71 18.76
CA PHE A 28 -4.50 14.77 18.62
C PHE A 28 -4.56 15.81 19.74
N GLY A 29 -5.49 15.67 20.69
CA GLY A 29 -5.54 16.45 21.94
C GLY A 29 -6.47 17.65 21.90
N ASP A 30 -7.21 17.87 20.82
CA ASP A 30 -8.25 18.89 20.73
C ASP A 30 -9.52 18.34 20.06
N PRO A 31 -10.49 17.86 20.87
CA PRO A 31 -11.74 17.26 20.36
C PRO A 31 -12.58 18.20 19.47
N SER A 32 -12.33 19.51 19.53
CA SER A 32 -13.03 20.50 18.70
C SER A 32 -12.33 20.76 17.35
N ASN A 33 -11.09 20.28 17.18
CA ASN A 33 -10.27 20.57 16.00
C ASN A 33 -10.58 19.64 14.81
N PHE A 34 -11.85 19.54 14.45
CA PHE A 34 -12.28 18.91 13.21
C PHE A 34 -13.37 19.72 12.55
N THR A 35 -13.44 19.68 11.23
CA THR A 35 -14.38 20.50 10.47
C THR A 35 -14.82 19.80 9.19
N PHE A 36 -16.03 20.13 8.76
CA PHE A 36 -16.52 19.74 7.43
C PHE A 36 -15.87 20.65 6.38
N THR A 37 -15.04 20.08 5.53
CA THR A 37 -14.36 20.80 4.44
C THR A 37 -15.08 20.63 3.09
N GLY A 38 -16.04 19.71 3.03
CA GLY A 38 -16.95 19.55 1.89
C GLY A 38 -16.31 18.93 0.65
N GLY A 39 -16.53 19.54 -0.50
CA GLY A 39 -16.07 19.08 -1.80
C GLY A 39 -16.84 17.86 -2.32
N ASN A 40 -16.40 17.33 -3.46
CA ASN A 40 -17.04 16.19 -4.14
C ASN A 40 -17.03 14.90 -3.31
N TYR A 41 -16.19 14.82 -2.30
CA TYR A 41 -16.03 13.64 -1.45
C TYR A 41 -16.63 13.81 -0.04
N ASN A 42 -17.41 14.89 0.21
CA ASN A 42 -18.01 15.14 1.52
C ASN A 42 -17.01 14.98 2.69
N THR A 43 -15.88 15.66 2.58
CA THR A 43 -14.71 15.48 3.44
C THR A 43 -14.90 16.12 4.80
N TRP A 44 -14.50 15.40 5.85
CA TRP A 44 -14.26 15.91 7.19
C TRP A 44 -12.74 15.88 7.44
N THR A 45 -12.22 16.93 8.07
CA THR A 45 -10.77 17.06 8.29
C THR A 45 -10.50 17.28 9.77
N ALA A 46 -9.63 16.49 10.37
CA ALA A 46 -9.01 16.75 11.67
C ALA A 46 -7.57 17.22 11.46
N ARG A 47 -7.05 18.02 12.41
CA ARG A 47 -5.65 18.46 12.35
C ARG A 47 -4.88 17.93 13.54
N ASP A 48 -3.65 17.47 13.29
CA ASP A 48 -2.75 17.04 14.34
C ASP A 48 -2.03 18.24 14.99
N THR A 49 -1.18 17.95 15.97
CA THR A 49 -0.42 18.98 16.73
C THR A 49 0.57 19.77 15.88
N GLN A 50 0.88 19.31 14.66
CA GLN A 50 1.71 20.02 13.68
C GLN A 50 0.86 20.78 12.65
N GLY A 51 -0.47 20.78 12.80
CA GLY A 51 -1.41 21.42 11.88
C GLY A 51 -1.64 20.65 10.58
N ARG A 52 -1.09 19.43 10.43
CA ARG A 52 -1.25 18.62 9.23
C ARG A 52 -2.69 18.09 9.15
N ALA A 53 -3.27 18.08 7.94
CA ALA A 53 -4.65 17.69 7.70
C ALA A 53 -4.78 16.16 7.53
N TRP A 54 -5.63 15.55 8.35
CA TRP A 54 -6.07 14.17 8.23
C TRP A 54 -7.51 14.17 7.71
N ASN A 55 -7.70 13.65 6.51
CA ASN A 55 -8.98 13.74 5.82
C ASN A 55 -9.75 12.43 5.93
N PHE A 56 -11.05 12.54 6.15
CA PHE A 56 -12.00 11.44 6.16
C PHE A 56 -13.04 11.74 5.09
N MET A 57 -13.00 10.97 4.00
CA MET A 57 -13.70 11.30 2.77
C MET A 57 -14.55 10.15 2.26
N TYR A 58 -15.49 10.46 1.39
CA TYR A 58 -16.33 9.45 0.74
C TYR A 58 -15.55 8.69 -0.32
N ASP A 59 -15.67 7.36 -0.31
CA ASP A 59 -15.27 6.50 -1.43
C ASP A 59 -16.43 5.57 -1.79
N GLY A 60 -16.82 5.60 -3.07
CA GLY A 60 -17.96 4.84 -3.59
C GLY A 60 -17.73 3.34 -3.74
N SER A 61 -16.48 2.85 -3.62
CA SER A 61 -16.15 1.42 -3.70
C SER A 61 -16.46 0.65 -2.41
N ILE A 62 -16.61 1.37 -1.29
CA ILE A 62 -16.87 0.78 0.02
C ILE A 62 -18.31 0.27 0.09
N ALA A 63 -18.50 -0.93 0.60
CA ALA A 63 -19.84 -1.50 0.78
C ALA A 63 -20.50 -1.01 2.07
N GLY A 64 -21.83 -0.86 2.05
CA GLY A 64 -22.64 -0.49 3.21
C GLY A 64 -23.45 0.79 3.00
N PRO A 65 -24.00 1.39 4.08
CA PRO A 65 -24.71 2.65 4.02
C PRO A 65 -23.81 3.81 3.56
N TRP A 66 -24.31 4.70 2.76
CA TRP A 66 -23.55 5.82 2.16
C TRP A 66 -22.85 6.72 3.20
N ASP A 67 -23.46 6.96 4.33
CA ASP A 67 -22.92 7.79 5.40
C ASP A 67 -21.75 7.11 6.15
N GLU A 68 -21.66 5.78 6.07
CA GLU A 68 -20.59 4.96 6.63
C GLU A 68 -19.44 4.70 5.64
N HIS A 69 -19.53 5.13 4.38
CA HIS A 69 -18.40 5.06 3.46
C HIS A 69 -17.34 6.07 3.91
N CYS A 70 -16.21 5.60 4.44
CA CYS A 70 -15.19 6.44 5.02
C CYS A 70 -13.80 5.97 4.57
N GLU A 71 -13.12 6.80 3.81
CA GLU A 71 -11.71 6.64 3.50
C GLU A 71 -10.89 7.64 4.34
N MET A 72 -9.96 7.15 5.15
CA MET A 72 -8.98 7.98 5.83
C MET A 72 -7.79 8.23 4.91
N VAL A 73 -7.51 9.50 4.61
CA VAL A 73 -6.33 9.93 3.85
C VAL A 73 -5.40 10.73 4.77
N THR A 74 -4.19 10.20 4.97
CA THR A 74 -3.20 10.85 5.84
C THR A 74 -2.55 12.05 5.15
N PRO A 75 -1.97 12.99 5.91
CA PRO A 75 -0.98 13.91 5.37
C PRO A 75 0.28 13.18 4.91
N ILE A 76 1.26 13.93 4.39
CA ILE A 76 2.60 13.38 4.17
C ILE A 76 3.22 13.07 5.53
N LEU A 77 3.64 11.82 5.70
CA LEU A 77 4.19 11.25 6.91
C LEU A 77 5.66 10.86 6.74
N HIS A 78 6.38 10.80 7.84
CA HIS A 78 7.74 10.29 7.97
C HIS A 78 7.75 8.98 8.78
N TYR A 79 8.87 8.29 8.77
CA TYR A 79 9.00 6.99 9.44
C TYR A 79 8.58 7.03 10.92
N ASP A 80 8.90 8.12 11.61
CA ASP A 80 8.60 8.29 13.04
C ASP A 80 7.10 8.53 13.31
N ASP A 81 6.31 8.87 12.29
CA ASP A 81 4.86 9.01 12.40
C ASP A 81 4.12 7.66 12.41
N ILE A 82 4.82 6.54 12.14
CA ILE A 82 4.17 5.21 12.05
C ILE A 82 3.45 4.84 13.34
N GLU A 83 4.02 5.12 14.50
CA GLU A 83 3.41 4.81 15.79
C GLU A 83 2.15 5.65 16.06
N THR A 84 2.19 6.92 15.70
CA THR A 84 1.03 7.83 15.74
C THR A 84 -0.11 7.29 14.88
N LEU A 85 0.19 6.91 13.65
CA LEU A 85 -0.80 6.32 12.74
C LEU A 85 -1.35 4.99 13.29
N GLN A 86 -0.51 4.15 13.87
CA GLN A 86 -0.94 2.89 14.48
C GLN A 86 -1.93 3.11 15.65
N GLU A 87 -1.67 4.12 16.50
CA GLU A 87 -2.58 4.40 17.61
C GLU A 87 -3.90 5.00 17.13
N LEU A 88 -3.88 5.88 16.14
CA LEU A 88 -5.11 6.38 15.52
C LEU A 88 -5.95 5.22 14.95
N VAL A 89 -5.34 4.29 14.24
CA VAL A 89 -6.03 3.09 13.71
C VAL A 89 -6.64 2.24 14.83
N ARG A 90 -5.96 2.08 15.97
CA ARG A 90 -6.53 1.39 17.14
C ARG A 90 -7.76 2.11 17.70
N ARG A 91 -7.72 3.44 17.76
CA ARG A 91 -8.85 4.26 18.24
C ARG A 91 -10.05 4.21 17.30
N LEU A 92 -9.82 4.33 15.99
CA LEU A 92 -10.87 4.16 14.98
C LEU A 92 -11.53 2.78 15.09
N ARG A 93 -10.73 1.72 15.27
CA ARG A 93 -11.25 0.37 15.49
C ARG A 93 -12.09 0.27 16.78
N ARG A 94 -11.67 0.89 17.89
CA ARG A 94 -12.44 0.92 19.15
C ARG A 94 -13.73 1.72 19.01
N ALA A 95 -13.74 2.73 18.15
CA ALA A 95 -14.93 3.52 17.82
C ALA A 95 -15.89 2.79 16.87
N GLY A 96 -15.57 1.57 16.43
CA GLY A 96 -16.45 0.72 15.62
C GLY A 96 -16.06 0.59 14.16
N ALA A 97 -15.06 1.33 13.66
CA ALA A 97 -14.62 1.24 12.27
C ALA A 97 -14.21 -0.19 11.90
N LYS A 98 -14.64 -0.62 10.71
CA LYS A 98 -14.34 -1.92 10.14
C LYS A 98 -13.73 -1.73 8.74
N SER A 99 -12.74 -2.56 8.42
CA SER A 99 -12.08 -2.56 7.12
C SER A 99 -11.61 -3.97 6.81
N ASP A 100 -12.11 -4.54 5.74
CA ASP A 100 -11.66 -5.80 5.15
C ASP A 100 -12.15 -5.91 3.70
N ALA A 101 -11.55 -6.80 2.93
CA ALA A 101 -11.88 -6.98 1.51
C ALA A 101 -13.35 -7.38 1.27
N GLY A 102 -14.01 -8.08 2.22
CA GLY A 102 -15.42 -8.44 2.11
C GLY A 102 -16.36 -7.23 2.16
N ARG A 103 -15.84 -6.08 2.59
CA ARG A 103 -16.52 -4.78 2.65
C ARG A 103 -16.13 -3.85 1.50
N GLY A 104 -15.42 -4.37 0.50
CA GLY A 104 -14.84 -3.57 -0.57
C GLY A 104 -13.67 -2.68 -0.13
N CYS A 105 -13.13 -2.89 1.08
CA CYS A 105 -12.11 -2.03 1.66
C CYS A 105 -10.69 -2.50 1.33
N GLY A 106 -9.85 -1.55 0.92
CA GLY A 106 -8.42 -1.72 0.71
C GLY A 106 -7.57 -0.78 1.56
N VAL A 107 -6.27 -0.91 1.39
CA VAL A 107 -5.26 -0.01 1.95
C VAL A 107 -4.29 0.34 0.83
N HIS A 108 -4.13 1.64 0.57
CA HIS A 108 -3.19 2.14 -0.41
C HIS A 108 -2.04 2.86 0.29
N ILE A 109 -0.82 2.59 -0.13
CA ILE A 109 0.37 3.20 0.45
C ILE A 109 1.12 3.92 -0.65
N HIS A 110 1.31 5.21 -0.45
CA HIS A 110 2.06 6.10 -1.32
C HIS A 110 3.46 6.32 -0.75
N ILE A 111 4.48 6.12 -1.55
CA ILE A 111 5.86 6.50 -1.21
C ILE A 111 6.25 7.69 -2.09
N GLY A 112 6.83 8.72 -1.52
CA GLY A 112 7.31 9.87 -2.29
C GLY A 112 8.29 9.41 -3.39
N ALA A 113 8.00 9.80 -4.64
CA ALA A 113 8.83 9.42 -5.79
C ALA A 113 10.16 10.20 -5.87
N GLN A 114 10.38 11.15 -4.98
CA GLN A 114 11.61 11.92 -4.93
C GLN A 114 12.84 11.02 -4.80
N GLY A 115 13.87 11.31 -5.59
CA GLY A 115 15.10 10.51 -5.66
C GLY A 115 14.98 9.21 -6.47
N HIS A 116 13.81 8.92 -7.05
CA HIS A 116 13.69 7.89 -8.06
C HIS A 116 14.07 8.40 -9.44
N THR A 117 14.79 7.56 -10.19
CA THR A 117 15.09 7.74 -11.62
C THR A 117 14.28 6.75 -12.45
N PRO A 118 14.14 6.91 -13.76
CA PRO A 118 13.51 5.92 -14.62
C PRO A 118 14.08 4.52 -14.44
N GLN A 119 15.39 4.41 -14.20
CA GLN A 119 16.06 3.15 -13.92
C GLN A 119 15.60 2.54 -12.60
N SER A 120 15.51 3.31 -11.52
CA SER A 120 15.06 2.79 -10.21
C SER A 120 13.58 2.43 -10.22
N ILE A 121 12.72 3.16 -10.97
CA ILE A 121 11.32 2.75 -11.20
C ILE A 121 11.24 1.44 -12.00
N ARG A 122 12.08 1.28 -13.04
CA ARG A 122 12.18 0.01 -13.77
C ARG A 122 12.62 -1.13 -12.84
N ASN A 123 13.60 -0.91 -11.98
CA ASN A 123 14.02 -1.89 -10.98
C ASN A 123 12.87 -2.26 -10.06
N LEU A 124 12.15 -1.27 -9.53
CA LEU A 124 10.98 -1.48 -8.67
C LEU A 124 9.90 -2.31 -9.37
N THR A 125 9.56 -1.96 -10.61
CA THR A 125 8.59 -2.71 -11.41
C THR A 125 9.03 -4.16 -11.63
N ASN A 126 10.30 -4.38 -11.96
CA ASN A 126 10.84 -5.72 -12.15
C ASN A 126 10.84 -6.53 -10.85
N ILE A 127 11.19 -5.92 -9.70
CA ILE A 127 11.14 -6.56 -8.39
C ILE A 127 9.70 -6.93 -8.04
N MET A 128 8.74 -6.04 -8.25
CA MET A 128 7.32 -6.34 -8.03
C MET A 128 6.87 -7.50 -8.91
N ALA A 129 7.06 -7.43 -10.23
CA ALA A 129 6.66 -8.48 -11.16
C ALA A 129 7.26 -9.86 -10.81
N ALA A 130 8.50 -9.89 -10.32
CA ALA A 130 9.15 -11.14 -9.90
C ALA A 130 8.56 -11.76 -8.62
N HIS A 131 7.81 -10.98 -7.81
CA HIS A 131 7.35 -11.41 -6.48
C HIS A 131 5.84 -11.24 -6.26
N GLU A 132 5.08 -10.82 -7.27
CA GLU A 132 3.63 -10.56 -7.13
C GLU A 132 2.85 -11.76 -6.63
N SER A 133 3.07 -12.96 -7.19
CA SER A 133 2.40 -14.18 -6.74
C SER A 133 2.71 -14.50 -5.27
N LEU A 134 3.97 -14.33 -4.88
CA LEU A 134 4.39 -14.53 -3.49
C LEU A 134 3.74 -13.52 -2.54
N LEU A 135 3.58 -12.26 -2.98
CA LEU A 135 2.88 -11.23 -2.20
C LEU A 135 1.40 -11.51 -2.10
N VAL A 136 0.75 -11.92 -3.18
CA VAL A 136 -0.67 -12.31 -3.19
C VAL A 136 -0.92 -13.40 -2.16
N ASP A 137 -0.09 -14.45 -2.15
CA ASP A 137 -0.19 -15.55 -1.20
C ASP A 137 0.11 -15.11 0.24
N ALA A 138 1.13 -14.27 0.45
CA ALA A 138 1.53 -13.78 1.76
C ALA A 138 0.47 -12.91 2.43
N ILE A 139 -0.20 -12.04 1.67
CA ILE A 139 -1.20 -11.09 2.16
C ILE A 139 -2.61 -11.69 2.11
N LYS A 140 -2.80 -12.77 1.33
CA LYS A 140 -4.12 -13.34 0.99
C LYS A 140 -5.00 -12.29 0.30
N VAL A 141 -4.45 -11.67 -0.75
CA VAL A 141 -5.20 -10.66 -1.51
C VAL A 141 -6.48 -11.28 -2.04
N ASP A 142 -7.59 -10.60 -1.84
CA ASP A 142 -8.91 -11.09 -2.26
C ASP A 142 -9.02 -11.11 -3.79
N ASP A 143 -9.58 -12.18 -4.34
CA ASP A 143 -9.70 -12.36 -5.80
C ASP A 143 -10.50 -11.25 -6.47
N SER A 144 -11.52 -10.71 -5.79
CA SER A 144 -12.32 -9.60 -6.30
C SER A 144 -11.48 -8.33 -6.50
N ARG A 145 -10.49 -8.11 -5.62
CA ARG A 145 -9.56 -6.98 -5.73
C ARG A 145 -8.51 -7.20 -6.81
N LEU A 146 -7.99 -8.44 -6.95
CA LEU A 146 -7.01 -8.78 -7.98
C LEU A 146 -7.51 -8.52 -9.39
N GLY A 147 -8.79 -8.83 -9.65
CA GLY A 147 -9.40 -8.62 -10.98
C GLY A 147 -9.72 -7.16 -11.29
N GLN A 148 -10.00 -6.34 -10.28
CA GLN A 148 -10.60 -5.03 -10.47
C GLN A 148 -9.68 -3.86 -10.04
N TYR A 149 -9.12 -3.90 -8.83
CA TYR A 149 -8.48 -2.73 -8.20
C TYR A 149 -6.96 -2.81 -8.10
N CYS A 150 -6.39 -4.02 -8.12
CA CYS A 150 -4.95 -4.22 -7.95
C CYS A 150 -4.43 -5.38 -8.82
N ARG A 151 -4.60 -5.23 -10.14
CA ARG A 151 -4.07 -6.20 -11.12
C ARG A 151 -2.54 -6.30 -11.03
N PRO A 152 -1.94 -7.44 -11.34
CA PRO A 152 -0.49 -7.57 -11.52
C PRO A 152 0.05 -6.57 -12.54
N VAL A 153 1.37 -6.39 -12.59
CA VAL A 153 2.03 -5.58 -13.61
C VAL A 153 1.65 -6.07 -15.01
N ASP A 154 1.23 -5.16 -15.89
CA ASP A 154 0.87 -5.51 -17.27
C ASP A 154 2.09 -6.10 -18.01
N PRO A 155 1.98 -7.30 -18.60
CA PRO A 155 3.11 -7.96 -19.26
C PRO A 155 3.66 -7.17 -20.45
N ARG A 156 2.81 -6.43 -21.19
CA ARG A 156 3.24 -5.58 -22.33
C ARG A 156 4.03 -4.38 -21.81
N PHE A 157 3.55 -3.76 -20.74
CA PHE A 157 4.31 -2.69 -20.07
C PHE A 157 5.68 -3.20 -19.62
N LEU A 158 5.73 -4.34 -18.94
CA LEU A 158 6.97 -4.94 -18.43
C LEU A 158 7.96 -5.25 -19.56
N GLN A 159 7.46 -5.78 -20.69
CA GLN A 159 8.25 -6.07 -21.86
C GLN A 159 8.83 -4.79 -22.49
N GLU A 160 7.98 -3.79 -22.77
CA GLU A 160 8.41 -2.52 -23.39
C GLU A 160 9.36 -1.73 -22.48
N LEU A 161 9.08 -1.71 -21.16
CA LEU A 161 9.94 -1.07 -20.17
C LEU A 161 11.36 -1.64 -20.18
N ASN A 162 11.50 -2.97 -20.23
CA ASN A 162 12.80 -3.64 -20.23
C ASN A 162 13.51 -3.59 -21.58
N LYS A 163 12.76 -3.54 -22.68
CA LYS A 163 13.29 -3.37 -24.05
C LYS A 163 13.80 -1.95 -24.28
N LYS A 164 12.98 -0.94 -23.96
CA LYS A 164 13.28 0.47 -24.27
C LYS A 164 14.20 1.14 -23.27
N LYS A 165 14.16 0.72 -22.00
CA LYS A 165 15.00 1.26 -20.92
C LYS A 165 14.97 2.79 -20.87
N PRO A 166 13.81 3.40 -20.58
CA PRO A 166 13.63 4.85 -20.63
C PRO A 166 14.66 5.60 -19.79
N GLN A 167 15.10 6.75 -20.27
CA GLN A 167 16.09 7.59 -19.60
C GLN A 167 15.42 8.80 -18.93
N THR A 168 14.20 9.13 -19.31
CA THR A 168 13.42 10.23 -18.73
C THR A 168 12.11 9.73 -18.16
N MET A 169 11.54 10.48 -17.19
CA MET A 169 10.22 10.16 -16.62
C MET A 169 9.11 10.30 -17.68
N THR A 170 9.29 11.18 -18.66
CA THR A 170 8.34 11.33 -19.77
C THR A 170 8.33 10.10 -20.66
N GLU A 171 9.48 9.58 -21.04
CA GLU A 171 9.58 8.32 -21.80
C GLU A 171 8.97 7.13 -21.02
N LEU A 172 9.20 7.08 -19.71
CA LEU A 172 8.61 6.07 -18.84
C LEU A 172 7.07 6.17 -18.83
N ALA A 173 6.53 7.38 -18.68
CA ALA A 173 5.10 7.63 -18.73
C ALA A 173 4.50 7.23 -20.09
N ASP A 174 5.17 7.55 -21.18
CA ASP A 174 4.75 7.16 -22.52
C ASP A 174 4.65 5.64 -22.68
N ILE A 175 5.63 4.91 -22.18
CA ILE A 175 5.60 3.43 -22.19
C ILE A 175 4.44 2.93 -21.32
N TRP A 176 4.25 3.50 -20.12
CA TRP A 176 3.17 3.12 -19.20
C TRP A 176 1.79 3.22 -19.85
N TYR A 177 1.45 4.39 -20.38
CA TYR A 177 0.11 4.63 -20.94
C TYR A 177 -0.12 3.90 -22.25
N ARG A 178 0.88 3.86 -23.17
CA ARG A 178 0.74 3.16 -24.46
C ARG A 178 0.54 1.66 -24.32
N SER A 179 1.30 1.02 -23.44
CA SER A 179 1.21 -0.43 -23.25
C SER A 179 -0.14 -0.88 -22.72
N GLN A 180 -0.86 0.02 -22.03
CA GLN A 180 -2.17 -0.25 -21.43
C GLN A 180 -3.34 0.38 -22.22
N HIS A 181 -3.07 1.01 -23.36
CA HIS A 181 -4.08 1.72 -24.17
C HIS A 181 -4.82 2.82 -23.39
N CYS A 182 -4.15 3.47 -22.46
CA CYS A 182 -4.68 4.50 -21.57
C CYS A 182 -4.11 5.89 -21.84
N GLU A 183 -3.75 6.18 -23.08
CA GLU A 183 -3.11 7.46 -23.47
C GLU A 183 -4.06 8.65 -23.36
N CYS A 184 -5.34 8.42 -23.64
CA CYS A 184 -6.38 9.44 -23.44
C CYS A 184 -6.62 9.62 -21.93
N GLY A 185 -6.60 10.88 -21.47
CA GLY A 185 -6.87 11.17 -20.07
C GLY A 185 -5.73 10.88 -19.10
N ARG A 186 -4.48 11.01 -19.53
CA ARG A 186 -3.29 10.87 -18.65
C ARG A 186 -3.37 11.73 -17.38
N ASN A 187 -4.07 12.87 -17.45
CA ASN A 187 -4.29 13.76 -16.30
C ASN A 187 -5.59 13.45 -15.55
N ASN A 188 -6.37 12.46 -16.00
CA ASN A 188 -7.60 12.07 -15.32
C ASN A 188 -7.26 11.24 -14.09
N HIS A 189 -7.74 11.67 -12.94
CA HIS A 189 -7.58 10.95 -11.67
C HIS A 189 -8.01 9.47 -11.76
N TYR A 190 -9.07 9.18 -12.50
CA TYR A 190 -9.63 7.83 -12.69
C TYR A 190 -9.14 7.13 -13.97
N ASN A 191 -7.95 7.46 -14.46
CA ASN A 191 -7.34 6.72 -15.57
C ASN A 191 -7.22 5.23 -15.22
N ASP A 192 -7.67 4.33 -16.09
CA ASP A 192 -7.75 2.88 -15.84
C ASP A 192 -6.39 2.23 -15.56
N SER A 193 -5.30 2.86 -16.01
CA SER A 193 -3.94 2.39 -15.71
C SER A 193 -3.59 2.41 -14.22
N ARG A 194 -4.39 3.12 -13.37
CA ARG A 194 -4.17 3.15 -11.92
C ARG A 194 -4.45 1.82 -11.21
N TYR A 195 -5.26 0.92 -11.80
CA TYR A 195 -5.75 -0.28 -11.14
C TYR A 195 -4.76 -1.45 -11.19
N HIS A 196 -3.51 -1.20 -10.82
CA HIS A 196 -2.45 -2.19 -10.65
C HIS A 196 -1.95 -2.23 -9.21
N MET A 197 -1.36 -3.37 -8.78
CA MET A 197 -0.70 -3.49 -7.46
C MET A 197 0.32 -2.39 -7.24
N LEU A 198 1.11 -2.08 -8.30
CA LEU A 198 2.03 -0.96 -8.38
C LEU A 198 1.44 0.06 -9.36
N ASN A 199 0.85 1.12 -8.83
CA ASN A 199 0.25 2.18 -9.63
C ASN A 199 1.28 3.28 -9.92
N LEU A 200 1.80 3.31 -11.15
CA LEU A 200 2.70 4.37 -11.60
C LEU A 200 1.95 5.59 -12.17
N HIS A 201 0.65 5.52 -12.42
CA HIS A 201 -0.13 6.72 -12.76
C HIS A 201 -0.01 7.79 -11.67
N ALA A 202 -0.02 7.39 -10.39
CA ALA A 202 0.24 8.29 -9.27
C ALA A 202 1.65 8.92 -9.32
N THR A 203 2.63 8.23 -9.89
CA THR A 203 3.99 8.76 -10.05
C THR A 203 4.03 9.95 -11.01
N PHE A 204 3.25 9.87 -12.08
CA PHE A 204 3.22 10.91 -13.12
C PHE A 204 2.27 12.07 -12.79
N THR A 205 1.29 11.86 -11.92
CA THR A 205 0.24 12.85 -11.60
C THR A 205 0.35 13.45 -10.20
N LYS A 206 0.80 12.66 -9.22
CA LYS A 206 0.89 13.07 -7.80
C LYS A 206 2.33 13.10 -7.27
N GLY A 207 3.32 12.61 -8.05
CA GLY A 207 4.71 12.50 -7.58
C GLY A 207 4.91 11.42 -6.51
N THR A 208 4.06 10.40 -6.46
CA THR A 208 4.15 9.29 -5.49
C THR A 208 4.07 7.93 -6.20
N ILE A 209 4.75 6.94 -5.67
CA ILE A 209 4.61 5.54 -6.09
C ILE A 209 3.54 4.92 -5.20
N GLU A 210 2.45 4.47 -5.79
CA GLU A 210 1.32 3.92 -5.02
C GLU A 210 1.30 2.39 -5.09
N PHE A 211 1.18 1.77 -3.92
CA PHE A 211 0.96 0.33 -3.75
C PHE A 211 -0.49 0.09 -3.32
N ARG A 212 -1.29 -0.54 -4.19
CA ARG A 212 -2.75 -0.73 -4.01
C ARG A 212 -3.15 -2.14 -3.57
N LEU A 213 -2.22 -3.04 -3.40
CA LEU A 213 -2.50 -4.47 -3.17
C LEU A 213 -2.94 -4.80 -1.74
N PHE A 214 -2.76 -3.90 -0.78
CA PHE A 214 -2.96 -4.22 0.62
C PHE A 214 -4.43 -4.19 1.04
N GLN A 215 -4.72 -4.99 2.07
CA GLN A 215 -6.02 -5.10 2.71
C GLN A 215 -5.87 -5.66 4.12
N PHE A 216 -6.91 -5.50 4.94
CA PHE A 216 -7.01 -6.23 6.20
C PHE A 216 -7.75 -7.56 5.99
N ASP A 217 -7.50 -8.51 6.89
CA ASP A 217 -8.13 -9.83 6.81
C ASP A 217 -9.63 -9.73 7.07
N ARG A 218 -10.41 -10.58 6.38
CA ARG A 218 -11.81 -10.80 6.73
C ARG A 218 -11.90 -11.34 8.15
N PRO A 219 -12.94 -10.96 8.94
CA PRO A 219 -13.20 -11.59 10.23
C PRO A 219 -13.43 -13.09 10.06
N GLY A 220 -12.80 -13.91 10.89
CA GLY A 220 -13.04 -15.37 10.94
C GLY A 220 -11.81 -16.22 11.20
N HIS A 221 -12.03 -17.38 11.74
CA HIS A 221 -11.19 -18.55 11.97
C HIS A 221 -10.00 -18.42 12.94
N VAL A 222 -8.95 -17.71 12.67
CA VAL A 222 -7.73 -17.72 13.51
C VAL A 222 -7.36 -16.33 14.02
N TYR A 223 -7.71 -15.31 13.29
CA TYR A 223 -7.41 -13.92 13.64
C TYR A 223 -8.68 -13.05 13.66
N LYS A 224 -8.76 -12.15 14.64
CA LYS A 224 -9.78 -11.09 14.65
C LYS A 224 -9.47 -10.17 13.47
N GLY A 225 -10.11 -10.39 12.32
CA GLY A 225 -9.95 -9.59 11.11
C GLY A 225 -10.18 -8.08 11.30
N GLY A 226 -10.15 -7.34 10.21
CA GLY A 226 -10.39 -5.90 10.17
C GLY A 226 -9.16 -5.06 10.47
N LEU A 227 -9.37 -3.77 10.78
CA LEU A 227 -8.33 -2.79 11.06
C LEU A 227 -7.26 -3.33 12.03
N HIS A 228 -6.00 -3.37 11.58
CA HIS A 228 -4.91 -3.98 12.34
C HIS A 228 -3.62 -3.15 12.26
N ALA A 229 -3.30 -2.43 13.32
CA ALA A 229 -2.16 -1.50 13.40
C ALA A 229 -0.80 -2.17 13.08
N GLY A 230 -0.58 -3.42 13.51
CA GLY A 230 0.65 -4.17 13.21
C GLY A 230 0.78 -4.55 11.73
N LYS A 231 -0.33 -4.92 11.06
CA LYS A 231 -0.34 -5.14 9.60
C LYS A 231 -0.04 -3.86 8.84
N LEU A 232 -0.67 -2.76 9.25
CA LEU A 232 -0.42 -1.47 8.62
C LEU A 232 1.05 -1.07 8.71
N LYS A 233 1.68 -1.16 9.90
CA LYS A 233 3.13 -0.95 10.07
C LYS A 233 3.93 -1.86 9.12
N ALA A 234 3.59 -3.14 9.04
CA ALA A 234 4.28 -4.09 8.16
C ALA A 234 4.21 -3.70 6.69
N TYR A 235 3.06 -3.22 6.22
CA TYR A 235 2.85 -2.79 4.85
C TYR A 235 3.63 -1.51 4.52
N ILE A 236 3.60 -0.51 5.42
CA ILE A 236 4.37 0.73 5.26
C ILE A 236 5.87 0.41 5.22
N GLN A 237 6.37 -0.37 6.16
CA GLN A 237 7.77 -0.76 6.23
C GLN A 237 8.20 -1.54 4.96
N PHE A 238 7.35 -2.41 4.44
CA PHE A 238 7.60 -3.11 3.18
C PHE A 238 7.72 -2.15 2.00
N CYS A 239 6.78 -1.21 1.85
CA CYS A 239 6.79 -0.23 0.75
C CYS A 239 8.02 0.68 0.81
N LEU A 240 8.40 1.14 1.99
CA LEU A 240 9.61 1.94 2.19
C LEU A 240 10.89 1.14 1.88
N ALA A 241 10.92 -0.14 2.29
CA ALA A 241 12.06 -1.02 2.06
C ALA A 241 12.25 -1.36 0.58
N ILE A 242 11.19 -1.75 -0.13
CA ILE A 242 11.26 -2.11 -1.55
C ILE A 242 11.61 -0.88 -2.41
N SER A 243 11.08 0.30 -2.08
CA SER A 243 11.42 1.56 -2.74
C SER A 243 12.90 1.91 -2.55
N ALA A 244 13.42 1.85 -1.33
CA ALA A 244 14.84 2.08 -1.04
C ALA A 244 15.74 1.06 -1.74
N PHE A 245 15.36 -0.22 -1.72
CA PHE A 245 16.10 -1.29 -2.39
C PHE A 245 16.16 -1.10 -3.90
N ALA A 246 15.04 -0.72 -4.53
CA ALA A 246 15.00 -0.44 -5.96
C ALA A 246 15.93 0.71 -6.39
N LYS A 247 16.16 1.70 -5.52
CA LYS A 247 17.12 2.80 -5.72
C LYS A 247 18.57 2.35 -5.56
N SER A 248 18.84 1.34 -4.72
CA SER A 248 20.19 0.89 -4.39
C SER A 248 20.78 -0.11 -5.38
N VAL A 249 19.93 -0.82 -6.13
CA VAL A 249 20.40 -1.87 -7.07
C VAL A 249 20.62 -1.31 -8.47
N THR A 250 21.67 -1.75 -9.15
CA THR A 250 21.96 -1.34 -10.53
C THR A 250 20.98 -1.94 -11.55
N LYS A 251 20.48 -3.16 -11.29
CA LYS A 251 19.50 -3.86 -12.14
C LYS A 251 18.70 -4.85 -11.33
N ALA A 252 17.46 -5.10 -11.76
CA ALA A 252 16.60 -6.15 -11.24
C ALA A 252 15.99 -6.96 -12.40
N SER A 253 15.79 -8.26 -12.19
CA SER A 253 15.14 -9.16 -13.14
C SER A 253 13.64 -9.25 -12.84
N PRO A 254 12.78 -9.23 -13.86
CA PRO A 254 11.34 -9.46 -13.67
C PRO A 254 10.97 -10.96 -13.58
N LYS A 255 11.95 -11.87 -13.74
CA LYS A 255 11.70 -13.31 -13.75
C LYS A 255 11.39 -13.79 -12.35
N ALA A 256 10.18 -14.33 -12.15
CA ALA A 256 9.79 -14.99 -10.92
C ALA A 256 10.69 -16.21 -10.64
N GLN A 257 11.06 -16.39 -9.38
CA GLN A 257 11.79 -17.56 -8.93
C GLN A 257 10.78 -18.63 -8.47
N GLN A 258 10.90 -19.81 -9.05
CA GLN A 258 10.18 -20.99 -8.57
C GLN A 258 10.76 -21.40 -7.20
N THR A 259 9.90 -21.68 -6.24
CA THR A 259 10.31 -22.10 -4.89
C THR A 259 9.32 -23.09 -4.29
N ASP A 260 9.83 -24.13 -3.67
CA ASP A 260 9.04 -25.10 -2.91
C ASP A 260 8.84 -24.64 -1.45
N ASN A 261 9.50 -23.57 -1.05
CA ASN A 261 9.41 -22.99 0.28
C ASN A 261 9.16 -21.47 0.19
N PRO A 262 7.91 -21.06 -0.07
CA PRO A 262 7.56 -19.65 -0.21
C PRO A 262 7.82 -18.82 1.06
N LYS A 263 7.68 -19.42 2.25
CA LYS A 263 7.98 -18.74 3.52
C LYS A 263 9.45 -18.38 3.64
N PHE A 264 10.36 -19.29 3.29
CA PHE A 264 11.80 -19.00 3.25
C PHE A 264 12.14 -17.96 2.18
N ALA A 265 11.56 -18.07 1.00
CA ALA A 265 11.76 -17.12 -0.10
C ALA A 265 11.35 -15.71 0.31
N MET A 266 10.15 -15.54 0.90
CA MET A 266 9.67 -14.25 1.41
C MET A 266 10.60 -13.70 2.48
N ARG A 267 10.94 -14.48 3.51
CA ARG A 267 11.84 -14.03 4.57
C ARG A 267 13.20 -13.59 4.01
N THR A 268 13.77 -14.35 3.09
CA THR A 268 15.05 -14.03 2.46
C THR A 268 14.95 -12.71 1.68
N TRP A 269 13.86 -12.50 0.95
CA TRP A 269 13.64 -11.26 0.22
C TRP A 269 13.52 -10.05 1.16
N LEU A 270 12.72 -10.16 2.23
CA LEU A 270 12.60 -9.10 3.24
C LEU A 270 13.96 -8.74 3.86
N VAL A 271 14.77 -9.75 4.22
CA VAL A 271 16.12 -9.53 4.76
C VAL A 271 17.03 -8.83 3.73
N ARG A 272 16.99 -9.21 2.45
CA ARG A 272 17.75 -8.55 1.37
C ARG A 272 17.36 -7.08 1.18
N MET A 273 16.12 -6.72 1.45
CA MET A 273 15.64 -5.33 1.43
C MET A 273 16.01 -4.56 2.71
N GLY A 274 16.78 -5.16 3.64
CA GLY A 274 17.21 -4.52 4.87
C GLY A 274 16.21 -4.61 6.03
N MET A 275 15.16 -5.41 5.91
CA MET A 275 14.18 -5.60 6.99
C MET A 275 14.69 -6.60 8.04
N VAL A 276 15.76 -6.22 8.76
CA VAL A 276 16.44 -7.01 9.78
C VAL A 276 16.28 -6.40 11.18
N GLY A 277 16.56 -7.20 12.22
CA GLY A 277 16.45 -6.77 13.61
C GLY A 277 15.02 -6.71 14.14
N ASP A 278 14.86 -6.28 15.39
CA ASP A 278 13.59 -6.30 16.13
C ASP A 278 12.57 -5.31 15.58
N GLU A 279 13.02 -4.18 15.05
CA GLU A 279 12.17 -3.17 14.41
C GLU A 279 11.26 -3.77 13.32
N PHE A 280 11.75 -4.75 12.59
CA PHE A 280 11.02 -5.41 11.49
C PHE A 280 10.48 -6.80 11.86
N ALA A 281 10.52 -7.20 13.13
CA ALA A 281 10.06 -8.52 13.56
C ALA A 281 8.58 -8.72 13.22
N THR A 282 7.73 -7.75 13.58
CA THR A 282 6.29 -7.77 13.23
C THR A 282 6.06 -7.81 11.72
N ALA A 283 6.81 -7.05 10.94
CA ALA A 283 6.65 -7.04 9.48
C ALA A 283 7.01 -8.39 8.87
N ARG A 284 8.14 -9.01 9.31
CA ARG A 284 8.51 -10.35 8.85
C ARG A 284 7.48 -11.40 9.22
N GLU A 285 6.93 -11.34 10.44
CA GLU A 285 5.85 -12.23 10.87
C GLU A 285 4.60 -12.06 9.99
N MET A 286 4.10 -10.83 9.85
CA MET A 286 2.87 -10.54 9.11
C MET A 286 2.96 -10.93 7.64
N LEU A 287 4.13 -10.75 7.00
CA LEU A 287 4.35 -11.04 5.58
C LEU A 287 4.75 -12.51 5.31
N THR A 288 5.00 -13.32 6.32
CA THR A 288 5.35 -14.74 6.15
C THR A 288 4.33 -15.71 6.73
N ARG A 289 3.46 -15.28 7.63
CA ARG A 289 2.58 -16.17 8.41
C ARG A 289 1.63 -17.03 7.57
N ASN A 290 1.16 -16.51 6.44
CA ASN A 290 0.21 -17.21 5.56
C ASN A 290 0.89 -18.12 4.52
N LEU A 291 2.21 -18.09 4.43
CA LEU A 291 2.97 -18.88 3.46
C LEU A 291 3.32 -20.25 4.03
N ALA A 292 3.26 -21.26 3.17
CA ALA A 292 3.69 -22.61 3.49
C ALA A 292 5.22 -22.71 3.62
N GLY A 293 5.68 -23.71 4.34
CA GLY A 293 7.11 -24.01 4.52
C GLY A 293 7.69 -23.48 5.83
N ASP A 294 9.01 -23.48 5.91
CA ASP A 294 9.79 -23.05 7.08
C ASP A 294 10.56 -21.76 6.77
N ALA A 295 10.52 -20.79 7.69
CA ALA A 295 11.21 -19.51 7.51
C ALA A 295 12.73 -19.61 7.71
N ALA A 296 13.23 -20.60 8.46
CA ALA A 296 14.63 -20.76 8.81
C ALA A 296 15.40 -21.69 7.86
N TRP A 297 14.72 -22.72 7.34
CA TRP A 297 15.36 -23.80 6.59
C TRP A 297 14.82 -23.92 5.18
N ARG A 298 15.68 -23.75 4.19
CA ARG A 298 15.29 -23.77 2.77
C ARG A 298 14.68 -25.13 2.34
N HIS A 299 15.25 -26.23 2.82
CA HIS A 299 14.85 -27.61 2.45
C HIS A 299 14.17 -28.38 3.59
N GLY A 300 13.63 -27.67 4.59
CA GLY A 300 13.10 -28.28 5.81
C GLY A 300 14.19 -28.59 6.84
N ARG A 301 13.79 -28.91 8.08
CA ARG A 301 14.73 -29.47 9.08
C ARG A 301 15.15 -30.87 8.61
N VAL A 302 16.43 -31.09 8.52
CA VAL A 302 16.97 -32.46 8.50
C VAL A 302 16.77 -33.00 9.90
N ALA A 303 16.01 -34.11 10.03
CA ALA A 303 15.73 -34.77 11.29
C ALA A 303 17.01 -35.37 11.87
#